data_f1a4735703d3a861a1ea25eb4dce4b4c
#
_entry.id   f1a4735703d3a861a1ea25eb4dce4b4c
#
_cell.length_a   1.000
_cell.length_b   1.000
_cell.length_c   1.000
_cell.angle_alpha   90.00
_cell.angle_beta   90.00
_cell.angle_gamma   90.00
#
_symmetry.space_group_name_H-M   'P 1'
#
loop_
_entity.id
_entity.type
_entity.pdbx_description
1 polymer ?
#
loop_
_entity_poly.entity_id
_entity_poly.type
_entity_poly.pdbx_seq_one_letter_code
_entity_poly.pdbx_strand_id
1 'polypeptide(L)'
;MKNQRIKDLFNFEKKIVLISGSSGQLGECFSKLFLDLGAIVFGFDKKINSIKHQNFSFILTDISNKNSVQKNIDLIVKKNKRIDIIINNAGYSVFTKYLSRTNLELDKTVDSNLKGAIHIINSYVKVHKKKKLKKCKIINIGSIYGSMSPDFRVYGKEDNYNSEIYGATKAALIQITKYYSVILSNFNINVNCLSPGGIYNEKKPQSKSFVKKYSLRVPKKRMAKNEDFNTGILFLASDKSDYVTGQNLIIDGGLSAW
;
A
#
# COMPACT_ATOMS: atom_id res chain seq x y z
N MET A 1 10.82 29.82 -15.83
CA MET A 1 10.15 29.72 -14.52
C MET A 1 8.89 28.85 -14.51
N LYS A 2 7.94 28.91 -15.49
CA LYS A 2 6.73 28.03 -15.51
C LYS A 2 7.06 26.53 -15.60
N ASN A 3 7.99 26.11 -16.46
CA ASN A 3 8.35 24.69 -16.64
C ASN A 3 9.07 24.08 -15.43
N GLN A 4 9.80 24.86 -14.64
CA GLN A 4 10.46 24.40 -13.41
C GLN A 4 9.42 24.03 -12.34
N ARG A 5 8.35 24.81 -12.19
CA ARG A 5 7.28 24.56 -11.20
C ARG A 5 6.53 23.26 -11.44
N ILE A 6 6.33 22.87 -12.70
CA ILE A 6 5.65 21.59 -13.04
C ILE A 6 6.56 20.40 -12.75
N LYS A 7 7.87 20.49 -13.08
CA LYS A 7 8.84 19.43 -12.76
C LYS A 7 8.97 19.20 -11.26
N ASP A 8 8.73 20.22 -10.43
CA ASP A 8 8.80 20.13 -8.98
C ASP A 8 7.60 19.40 -8.35
N LEU A 9 6.49 19.19 -9.09
CA LEU A 9 5.29 18.52 -8.56
C LEU A 9 5.58 17.06 -8.15
N PHE A 10 6.44 16.38 -8.90
CA PHE A 10 6.76 14.96 -8.73
C PHE A 10 8.29 14.74 -8.63
N ASN A 11 8.96 15.58 -7.86
CA ASN A 11 10.39 15.42 -7.60
C ASN A 11 10.60 14.45 -6.43
N PHE A 12 11.12 13.26 -6.74
CA PHE A 12 11.46 12.22 -5.77
C PHE A 12 12.96 11.94 -5.68
N GLU A 13 13.79 12.73 -6.34
CA GLU A 13 15.24 12.63 -6.31
C GLU A 13 15.76 12.55 -4.86
N LYS A 14 16.53 11.49 -4.55
CA LYS A 14 17.11 11.23 -3.21
C LYS A 14 16.11 11.14 -2.05
N LYS A 15 14.79 11.04 -2.30
CA LYS A 15 13.80 10.73 -1.27
C LYS A 15 14.03 9.33 -0.72
N ILE A 16 13.91 9.19 0.59
CA ILE A 16 13.99 7.88 1.26
C ILE A 16 12.59 7.29 1.34
N VAL A 17 12.36 6.20 0.63
CA VAL A 17 11.06 5.53 0.51
C VAL A 17 11.13 4.15 1.15
N LEU A 18 10.21 3.86 2.08
CA LEU A 18 10.02 2.54 2.66
C LEU A 18 8.74 1.92 2.08
N ILE A 19 8.84 0.71 1.52
CA ILE A 19 7.70 -0.03 0.95
C ILE A 19 7.59 -1.39 1.61
N SER A 20 6.49 -1.68 2.29
CA SER A 20 6.22 -3.03 2.79
C SER A 20 5.51 -3.87 1.72
N GLY A 21 5.77 -5.19 1.72
CA GLY A 21 5.28 -6.07 0.67
C GLY A 21 5.94 -5.77 -0.68
N SER A 22 7.21 -5.39 -0.67
CA SER A 22 7.98 -4.95 -1.84
C SER A 22 8.18 -6.02 -2.91
N SER A 23 8.00 -7.29 -2.57
CA SER A 23 8.08 -8.44 -3.49
C SER A 23 6.71 -8.83 -4.07
N GLY A 24 5.63 -8.17 -3.62
CA GLY A 24 4.29 -8.33 -4.17
C GLY A 24 4.08 -7.54 -5.45
N GLN A 25 2.95 -7.80 -6.13
CA GLN A 25 2.62 -7.22 -7.43
C GLN A 25 2.73 -5.68 -7.46
N LEU A 26 2.00 -4.98 -6.60
CA LEU A 26 2.08 -3.51 -6.51
C LEU A 26 3.37 -3.02 -5.84
N GLY A 27 3.88 -3.76 -4.85
CA GLY A 27 5.12 -3.38 -4.16
C GLY A 27 6.32 -3.34 -5.10
N GLU A 28 6.42 -4.31 -6.01
CA GLU A 28 7.46 -4.32 -7.06
C GLU A 28 7.27 -3.14 -8.04
N CYS A 29 6.03 -2.89 -8.47
CA CYS A 29 5.70 -1.77 -9.36
C CYS A 29 6.06 -0.42 -8.72
N PHE A 30 5.62 -0.17 -7.50
CA PHE A 30 5.92 1.07 -6.80
C PHE A 30 7.42 1.22 -6.50
N SER A 31 8.11 0.13 -6.16
CA SER A 31 9.56 0.19 -5.94
C SER A 31 10.29 0.65 -7.19
N LYS A 32 9.99 0.06 -8.36
CA LYS A 32 10.57 0.46 -9.64
C LYS A 32 10.23 1.92 -9.98
N LEU A 33 8.97 2.31 -9.84
CA LEU A 33 8.51 3.68 -10.09
C LEU A 33 9.33 4.72 -9.30
N PHE A 34 9.52 4.52 -7.99
CA PHE A 34 10.29 5.47 -7.18
C PHE A 34 11.78 5.43 -7.49
N LEU A 35 12.33 4.27 -7.86
CA LEU A 35 13.73 4.14 -8.29
C LEU A 35 13.97 4.90 -9.60
N ASP A 36 13.07 4.77 -10.59
CA ASP A 36 13.13 5.48 -11.86
C ASP A 36 13.05 7.01 -11.69
N LEU A 37 12.44 7.47 -10.59
CA LEU A 37 12.37 8.88 -10.20
C LEU A 37 13.51 9.33 -9.28
N GLY A 38 14.58 8.53 -9.15
CA GLY A 38 15.80 8.88 -8.41
C GLY A 38 15.71 8.72 -6.90
N ALA A 39 14.66 8.08 -6.37
CA ALA A 39 14.55 7.81 -4.94
C ALA A 39 15.48 6.68 -4.48
N ILE A 40 15.71 6.62 -3.17
CA ILE A 40 16.38 5.50 -2.48
C ILE A 40 15.28 4.69 -1.81
N VAL A 41 15.10 3.43 -2.23
CA VAL A 41 13.99 2.58 -1.81
C VAL A 41 14.47 1.46 -0.88
N PHE A 42 13.79 1.33 0.26
CA PHE A 42 13.92 0.22 1.19
C PHE A 42 12.67 -0.66 1.10
N GLY A 43 12.86 -1.91 0.69
CA GLY A 43 11.78 -2.87 0.58
C GLY A 43 11.72 -3.82 1.78
N PHE A 44 10.59 -3.86 2.50
CA PHE A 44 10.30 -4.87 3.52
C PHE A 44 9.46 -5.98 2.92
N ASP A 45 9.90 -7.23 3.07
CA ASP A 45 9.12 -8.41 2.71
C ASP A 45 9.67 -9.65 3.44
N LYS A 46 8.88 -10.73 3.45
CA LYS A 46 9.30 -12.08 3.90
C LYS A 46 10.01 -12.87 2.80
N LYS A 47 9.86 -12.45 1.54
CA LYS A 47 10.44 -13.09 0.35
C LYS A 47 11.29 -12.10 -0.40
N ILE A 48 12.49 -12.53 -0.78
CA ILE A 48 13.40 -11.74 -1.61
C ILE A 48 12.72 -11.46 -2.96
N ASN A 49 12.85 -10.23 -3.45
CA ASN A 49 12.44 -9.84 -4.79
C ASN A 49 13.62 -9.85 -5.77
N SER A 50 13.30 -9.67 -7.05
CA SER A 50 14.28 -9.67 -8.15
C SER A 50 14.81 -8.28 -8.52
N ILE A 51 14.46 -7.23 -7.76
CA ILE A 51 14.88 -5.86 -8.11
C ILE A 51 16.38 -5.71 -7.91
N LYS A 52 17.08 -5.43 -9.01
CA LYS A 52 18.53 -5.12 -9.04
C LYS A 52 18.67 -3.65 -9.41
N HIS A 53 18.94 -2.80 -8.41
CA HIS A 53 19.17 -1.37 -8.61
C HIS A 53 20.05 -0.82 -7.47
N GLN A 54 21.01 0.06 -7.79
CA GLN A 54 21.97 0.59 -6.80
C GLN A 54 21.31 1.32 -5.63
N ASN A 55 20.15 1.95 -5.86
CA ASN A 55 19.37 2.68 -4.86
C ASN A 55 18.29 1.82 -4.20
N PHE A 56 18.25 0.50 -4.43
CA PHE A 56 17.32 -0.42 -3.79
C PHE A 56 18.01 -1.23 -2.70
N SER A 57 17.42 -1.30 -1.54
CA SER A 57 17.86 -2.15 -0.43
C SER A 57 16.71 -3.03 0.06
N PHE A 58 16.82 -4.33 -0.14
CA PHE A 58 15.90 -5.30 0.43
C PHE A 58 16.25 -5.58 1.90
N ILE A 59 15.26 -5.58 2.77
CA ILE A 59 15.41 -5.94 4.19
C ILE A 59 14.37 -7.00 4.53
N LEU A 60 14.82 -8.22 4.81
CA LEU A 60 13.97 -9.31 5.24
C LEU A 60 13.23 -8.91 6.52
N THR A 61 11.91 -8.75 6.43
CA THR A 61 11.09 -8.24 7.53
C THR A 61 9.72 -8.87 7.52
N ASP A 62 9.36 -9.55 8.60
CA ASP A 62 7.97 -9.88 8.90
C ASP A 62 7.33 -8.69 9.62
N ILE A 63 6.40 -8.02 8.95
CA ILE A 63 5.73 -6.83 9.51
C ILE A 63 4.76 -7.17 10.65
N SER A 64 4.36 -8.44 10.81
CA SER A 64 3.59 -8.89 11.97
C SER A 64 4.44 -8.91 13.25
N ASN A 65 5.77 -8.96 13.12
CA ASN A 65 6.71 -8.89 14.23
C ASN A 65 7.13 -7.44 14.51
N LYS A 66 6.51 -6.84 15.52
CA LYS A 66 6.76 -5.45 15.93
C LYS A 66 8.24 -5.14 16.22
N ASN A 67 8.97 -6.06 16.83
CA ASN A 67 10.38 -5.85 17.19
C ASN A 67 11.27 -5.84 15.95
N SER A 68 11.01 -6.75 14.98
CA SER A 68 11.69 -6.76 13.70
C SER A 68 11.47 -5.45 12.94
N VAL A 69 10.22 -4.96 12.89
CA VAL A 69 9.87 -3.69 12.26
C VAL A 69 10.60 -2.52 12.91
N GLN A 70 10.57 -2.43 14.26
CA GLN A 70 11.26 -1.36 14.99
C GLN A 70 12.76 -1.34 14.68
N LYS A 71 13.43 -2.50 14.81
CA LYS A 71 14.87 -2.65 14.54
C LYS A 71 15.22 -2.17 13.13
N ASN A 72 14.45 -2.57 12.11
CA ASN A 72 14.75 -2.26 10.72
C ASN A 72 14.45 -0.78 10.37
N ILE A 73 13.44 -0.18 10.96
CA ILE A 73 13.18 1.28 10.83
C ILE A 73 14.31 2.07 11.51
N ASP A 74 14.77 1.67 12.70
CA ASP A 74 15.89 2.30 13.39
C ASP A 74 17.17 2.26 12.53
N LEU A 75 17.45 1.14 11.86
CA LEU A 75 18.59 1.00 10.94
C LEU A 75 18.50 1.97 9.75
N ILE A 76 17.34 2.05 9.10
CA ILE A 76 17.12 2.98 7.97
C ILE A 76 17.33 4.43 8.43
N VAL A 77 16.73 4.83 9.54
CA VAL A 77 16.85 6.20 10.06
C VAL A 77 18.25 6.50 10.57
N LYS A 78 18.95 5.52 11.14
CA LYS A 78 20.36 5.68 11.55
C LYS A 78 21.25 6.01 10.34
N LYS A 79 21.06 5.29 9.21
CA LYS A 79 21.85 5.46 7.98
C LYS A 79 21.48 6.74 7.23
N ASN A 80 20.19 7.03 7.05
CA ASN A 80 19.71 8.07 6.14
C ASN A 80 19.23 9.34 6.83
N LYS A 81 19.15 9.35 8.17
CA LYS A 81 18.67 10.45 9.02
C LYS A 81 17.18 10.80 8.83
N ARG A 82 16.45 10.13 7.96
CA ARG A 82 15.03 10.36 7.65
C ARG A 82 14.38 9.15 6.96
N ILE A 83 13.07 9.13 6.90
CA ILE A 83 12.26 8.43 5.90
C ILE A 83 11.23 9.46 5.43
N ASP A 84 11.21 9.75 4.13
CA ASP A 84 10.34 10.77 3.55
C ASP A 84 8.96 10.21 3.20
N ILE A 85 8.91 8.93 2.77
CA ILE A 85 7.68 8.27 2.31
C ILE A 85 7.63 6.86 2.86
N ILE A 86 6.48 6.46 3.38
CA ILE A 86 6.18 5.09 3.81
C ILE A 86 4.95 4.60 3.05
N ILE A 87 5.07 3.46 2.38
CA ILE A 87 3.96 2.79 1.69
C ILE A 87 3.67 1.47 2.39
N ASN A 88 2.58 1.42 3.13
CA ASN A 88 2.06 0.22 3.77
C ASN A 88 1.29 -0.59 2.72
N ASN A 89 2.03 -1.36 1.92
CA ASN A 89 1.47 -2.14 0.81
C ASN A 89 1.34 -3.62 1.12
N ALA A 90 2.09 -4.16 2.08
CA ALA A 90 1.99 -5.57 2.43
C ALA A 90 0.55 -5.96 2.75
N GLY A 91 0.12 -7.07 2.17
CA GLY A 91 -1.23 -7.58 2.36
C GLY A 91 -1.33 -9.06 2.06
N TYR A 92 -2.26 -9.72 2.73
CA TYR A 92 -2.58 -11.12 2.58
C TYR A 92 -4.06 -11.27 2.28
N SER A 93 -4.41 -12.17 1.39
CA SER A 93 -5.79 -12.46 0.98
C SER A 93 -6.02 -13.96 0.98
N VAL A 94 -7.19 -14.37 1.42
CA VAL A 94 -7.62 -15.77 1.50
C VAL A 94 -8.76 -16.00 0.53
N PHE A 95 -8.69 -17.11 -0.20
CA PHE A 95 -9.68 -17.53 -1.19
C PHE A 95 -10.17 -18.97 -0.93
N THR A 96 -10.13 -19.42 0.31
CA THR A 96 -10.74 -20.69 0.74
C THR A 96 -12.26 -20.59 0.73
N LYS A 97 -12.95 -21.73 0.70
CA LYS A 97 -14.42 -21.78 0.75
C LYS A 97 -14.94 -21.05 1.99
N TYR A 98 -16.02 -20.32 1.83
CA TYR A 98 -16.58 -19.42 2.86
C TYR A 98 -16.68 -20.06 4.26
N LEU A 99 -17.31 -21.25 4.38
CA LEU A 99 -17.50 -21.91 5.67
C LEU A 99 -16.30 -22.79 6.12
N SER A 100 -15.24 -22.85 5.33
CA SER A 100 -14.05 -23.70 5.63
C SER A 100 -12.83 -22.88 6.06
N ARG A 101 -12.99 -21.57 6.29
CA ARG A 101 -11.88 -20.70 6.70
C ARG A 101 -11.46 -20.98 8.13
N THR A 102 -10.16 -21.09 8.32
CA THR A 102 -9.56 -21.39 9.62
C THR A 102 -9.26 -20.10 10.40
N ASN A 103 -9.23 -20.17 11.72
CA ASN A 103 -8.78 -19.06 12.56
C ASN A 103 -7.37 -18.58 12.19
N LEU A 104 -6.48 -19.52 11.80
CA LEU A 104 -5.14 -19.18 11.35
C LEU A 104 -5.14 -18.29 10.10
N GLU A 105 -6.04 -18.50 9.15
CA GLU A 105 -6.18 -17.65 7.96
C GLU A 105 -6.72 -16.27 8.32
N LEU A 106 -7.67 -16.20 9.25
CA LEU A 106 -8.20 -14.94 9.76
C LEU A 106 -7.11 -14.15 10.48
N ASP A 107 -6.40 -14.78 11.40
CA ASP A 107 -5.32 -14.15 12.18
C ASP A 107 -4.19 -13.65 11.27
N LYS A 108 -3.73 -14.46 10.32
CA LYS A 108 -2.71 -14.02 9.34
C LYS A 108 -3.16 -12.82 8.53
N THR A 109 -4.45 -12.75 8.18
CA THR A 109 -4.99 -11.62 7.43
C THR A 109 -4.97 -10.35 8.28
N VAL A 110 -5.42 -10.43 9.53
CA VAL A 110 -5.38 -9.30 10.48
C VAL A 110 -3.95 -8.88 10.77
N ASP A 111 -3.06 -9.83 11.05
CA ASP A 111 -1.66 -9.56 11.40
C ASP A 111 -0.91 -8.87 10.26
N SER A 112 -1.12 -9.34 9.02
CA SER A 112 -0.47 -8.76 7.86
C SER A 112 -1.09 -7.42 7.46
N ASN A 113 -2.43 -7.38 7.27
CA ASN A 113 -3.07 -6.23 6.62
C ASN A 113 -3.27 -5.05 7.56
N LEU A 114 -3.53 -5.30 8.85
CA LEU A 114 -3.84 -4.26 9.81
C LEU A 114 -2.72 -4.03 10.82
N LYS A 115 -2.37 -5.06 11.62
CA LYS A 115 -1.35 -4.91 12.67
C LYS A 115 0.01 -4.54 12.08
N GLY A 116 0.40 -5.13 10.93
CA GLY A 116 1.66 -4.82 10.26
C GLY A 116 1.78 -3.34 9.88
N ALA A 117 0.72 -2.74 9.33
CA ALA A 117 0.70 -1.32 9.01
C ALA A 117 0.81 -0.45 10.29
N ILE A 118 0.08 -0.82 11.36
CA ILE A 118 0.14 -0.16 12.67
C ILE A 118 1.56 -0.26 13.25
N HIS A 119 2.22 -1.42 13.16
CA HIS A 119 3.59 -1.61 13.65
C HIS A 119 4.57 -0.67 12.93
N ILE A 120 4.47 -0.54 11.60
CA ILE A 120 5.32 0.35 10.81
C ILE A 120 5.07 1.81 11.19
N ILE A 121 3.81 2.26 11.24
CA ILE A 121 3.47 3.63 11.61
C ILE A 121 3.99 3.96 13.00
N ASN A 122 3.66 3.15 14.00
CA ASN A 122 4.04 3.41 15.40
C ASN A 122 5.57 3.36 15.61
N SER A 123 6.27 2.41 14.97
CA SER A 123 7.72 2.32 15.03
C SER A 123 8.38 3.57 14.42
N TYR A 124 7.88 4.02 13.27
CA TYR A 124 8.39 5.23 12.64
C TYR A 124 8.11 6.47 13.49
N VAL A 125 6.89 6.65 13.97
CA VAL A 125 6.50 7.80 14.80
C VAL A 125 7.35 7.89 16.08
N LYS A 126 7.64 6.76 16.72
CA LYS A 126 8.54 6.71 17.88
C LYS A 126 9.93 7.29 17.57
N VAL A 127 10.50 6.89 16.43
CA VAL A 127 11.81 7.40 15.97
C VAL A 127 11.71 8.86 15.54
N HIS A 128 10.65 9.22 14.82
CA HIS A 128 10.38 10.57 14.33
C HIS A 128 10.35 11.56 15.50
N LYS A 129 9.58 11.28 16.55
CA LYS A 129 9.50 12.12 17.76
C LYS A 129 10.86 12.21 18.47
N LYS A 130 11.53 11.07 18.72
CA LYS A 130 12.82 11.03 19.40
C LYS A 130 13.90 11.84 18.67
N LYS A 131 13.92 11.80 17.34
CA LYS A 131 14.94 12.44 16.50
C LYS A 131 14.51 13.79 15.91
N LYS A 132 13.29 14.25 16.21
CA LYS A 132 12.70 15.50 15.69
C LYS A 132 12.84 15.59 14.16
N LEU A 133 12.42 14.54 13.45
CA LEU A 133 12.48 14.49 11.99
C LEU A 133 11.52 15.52 11.38
N LYS A 134 11.76 15.93 10.12
CA LYS A 134 11.03 17.08 9.53
C LYS A 134 9.61 16.73 9.12
N LYS A 135 9.43 15.82 8.15
CA LYS A 135 8.13 15.44 7.58
C LYS A 135 8.15 14.03 7.02
N CYS A 136 6.95 13.45 6.85
CA CYS A 136 6.79 12.16 6.18
C CYS A 136 5.41 12.07 5.53
N LYS A 137 5.31 11.36 4.41
CA LYS A 137 4.06 10.93 3.79
C LYS A 137 3.87 9.44 4.08
N ILE A 138 2.76 9.06 4.69
CA ILE A 138 2.39 7.66 4.92
C ILE A 138 1.18 7.34 4.05
N ILE A 139 1.30 6.29 3.23
CA ILE A 139 0.25 5.87 2.33
C ILE A 139 -0.08 4.42 2.63
N ASN A 140 -1.30 4.17 3.08
CA ASN A 140 -1.83 2.84 3.29
C ASN A 140 -2.47 2.32 2.00
N ILE A 141 -2.18 1.09 1.59
CA ILE A 141 -2.83 0.48 0.43
C ILE A 141 -4.08 -0.26 0.92
N GLY A 142 -5.21 0.42 0.75
CA GLY A 142 -6.54 -0.10 1.03
C GLY A 142 -7.04 -1.09 -0.02
N SER A 143 -8.31 -1.04 -0.31
CA SER A 143 -9.00 -1.74 -1.40
C SER A 143 -10.41 -1.17 -1.53
N ILE A 144 -11.02 -1.26 -2.71
CA ILE A 144 -12.47 -1.01 -2.85
C ILE A 144 -13.29 -1.87 -1.89
N TYR A 145 -12.82 -3.09 -1.57
CA TYR A 145 -13.48 -3.98 -0.61
C TYR A 145 -13.38 -3.52 0.85
N GLY A 146 -12.68 -2.41 1.13
CA GLY A 146 -12.82 -1.69 2.38
C GLY A 146 -14.02 -0.74 2.44
N SER A 147 -14.67 -0.47 1.29
CA SER A 147 -15.82 0.44 1.18
C SER A 147 -17.07 -0.24 0.61
N MET A 148 -16.93 -1.41 -0.01
CA MET A 148 -18.03 -2.18 -0.59
C MET A 148 -17.77 -3.68 -0.48
N SER A 149 -18.83 -4.49 -0.60
CA SER A 149 -18.73 -5.95 -0.67
C SER A 149 -18.27 -6.41 -2.06
N PRO A 150 -17.55 -7.54 -2.16
CA PRO A 150 -17.37 -8.22 -3.43
C PRO A 150 -18.71 -8.58 -4.10
N ASP A 151 -18.77 -8.47 -5.41
CA ASP A 151 -19.89 -9.05 -6.17
C ASP A 151 -19.59 -10.54 -6.39
N PHE A 152 -20.27 -11.41 -5.64
CA PHE A 152 -20.03 -12.85 -5.69
C PHE A 152 -20.36 -13.50 -7.02
N ARG A 153 -21.17 -12.85 -7.90
CA ARG A 153 -21.52 -13.33 -9.24
C ARG A 153 -20.33 -13.38 -10.21
N VAL A 154 -19.25 -12.63 -9.92
CA VAL A 154 -18.02 -12.65 -10.74
C VAL A 154 -17.14 -13.87 -10.48
N TYR A 155 -17.29 -14.49 -9.30
CA TYR A 155 -16.56 -15.71 -8.93
C TYR A 155 -17.21 -16.96 -9.56
N GLY A 156 -16.50 -18.09 -9.50
CA GLY A 156 -17.01 -19.37 -9.96
C GLY A 156 -18.03 -20.00 -8.99
N LYS A 157 -18.43 -21.22 -9.28
CA LYS A 157 -19.39 -21.99 -8.46
C LYS A 157 -18.76 -22.61 -7.17
N GLU A 158 -17.46 -22.45 -6.99
CA GLU A 158 -16.69 -23.17 -5.93
C GLU A 158 -16.66 -22.46 -4.57
N ASP A 159 -17.42 -21.36 -4.39
CA ASP A 159 -17.48 -20.54 -3.16
C ASP A 159 -16.11 -20.04 -2.64
N ASN A 160 -15.10 -20.00 -3.52
CA ASN A 160 -13.76 -19.48 -3.23
C ASN A 160 -13.76 -17.95 -3.41
N TYR A 161 -14.44 -17.26 -2.53
CA TYR A 161 -14.55 -15.81 -2.55
C TYR A 161 -13.39 -15.14 -1.81
N ASN A 162 -13.13 -13.87 -2.14
CA ASN A 162 -12.29 -13.05 -1.27
C ASN A 162 -12.93 -12.98 0.12
N SER A 163 -12.11 -13.12 1.17
CA SER A 163 -12.62 -13.32 2.51
C SER A 163 -13.24 -12.05 3.12
N GLU A 164 -14.22 -12.25 3.98
CA GLU A 164 -14.86 -11.21 4.79
C GLU A 164 -13.84 -10.44 5.63
N ILE A 165 -12.85 -11.15 6.20
CA ILE A 165 -11.79 -10.54 7.00
C ILE A 165 -10.87 -9.64 6.18
N TYR A 166 -10.67 -9.96 4.87
CA TYR A 166 -9.92 -9.07 3.99
C TYR A 166 -10.60 -7.71 3.85
N GLY A 167 -11.90 -7.70 3.52
CA GLY A 167 -12.68 -6.46 3.44
C GLY A 167 -12.66 -5.70 4.76
N ALA A 168 -12.88 -6.40 5.88
CA ALA A 168 -12.84 -5.81 7.22
C ALA A 168 -11.48 -5.16 7.53
N THR A 169 -10.34 -5.84 7.22
CA THR A 169 -9.01 -5.24 7.43
C THR A 169 -8.76 -4.03 6.52
N LYS A 170 -9.29 -4.03 5.30
CA LYS A 170 -9.15 -2.88 4.37
C LYS A 170 -10.03 -1.71 4.80
N ALA A 171 -11.22 -1.94 5.34
CA ALA A 171 -12.04 -0.91 5.98
C ALA A 171 -11.34 -0.33 7.22
N ALA A 172 -10.75 -1.18 8.05
CA ALA A 172 -9.94 -0.76 9.19
C ALA A 172 -8.74 0.11 8.77
N LEU A 173 -8.05 -0.21 7.66
CA LEU A 173 -6.97 0.64 7.12
C LEU A 173 -7.47 2.02 6.71
N ILE A 174 -8.64 2.13 6.09
CA ILE A 174 -9.26 3.41 5.74
C ILE A 174 -9.56 4.19 7.02
N GLN A 175 -10.10 3.55 8.05
CA GLN A 175 -10.43 4.21 9.31
C GLN A 175 -9.19 4.65 10.10
N ILE A 176 -8.15 3.81 10.23
CA ILE A 176 -6.92 4.20 10.92
C ILE A 176 -6.15 5.28 10.16
N THR A 177 -6.32 5.38 8.83
CA THR A 177 -5.78 6.50 8.04
C THR A 177 -6.33 7.82 8.55
N LYS A 178 -7.64 7.94 8.78
CA LYS A 178 -8.27 9.14 9.37
C LYS A 178 -7.74 9.40 10.78
N TYR A 179 -7.69 8.37 11.63
CA TYR A 179 -7.19 8.49 13.00
C TYR A 179 -5.75 9.03 13.02
N TYR A 180 -4.84 8.39 12.26
CA TYR A 180 -3.45 8.82 12.23
C TYR A 180 -3.24 10.17 11.56
N SER A 181 -4.05 10.55 10.58
CA SER A 181 -3.96 11.87 9.94
C SER A 181 -4.19 13.01 10.93
N VAL A 182 -5.09 12.82 11.89
CA VAL A 182 -5.37 13.82 12.92
C VAL A 182 -4.27 13.85 13.99
N ILE A 183 -3.96 12.68 14.58
CA ILE A 183 -3.01 12.64 15.71
C ILE A 183 -1.56 12.94 15.31
N LEU A 184 -1.20 12.76 14.02
CA LEU A 184 0.16 12.96 13.52
C LEU A 184 0.35 14.30 12.77
N SER A 185 -0.70 15.10 12.58
CA SER A 185 -0.63 16.39 11.88
C SER A 185 0.39 17.34 12.53
N ASN A 186 0.44 17.40 13.86
CA ASN A 186 1.38 18.24 14.60
C ASN A 186 2.85 17.80 14.46
N PHE A 187 3.12 16.65 13.82
CA PHE A 187 4.46 16.15 13.55
C PHE A 187 4.84 16.29 12.07
N ASN A 188 4.06 17.05 11.28
CA ASN A 188 4.23 17.15 9.83
C ASN A 188 4.22 15.79 9.12
N ILE A 189 3.36 14.89 9.56
CA ILE A 189 3.14 13.57 8.96
C ILE A 189 1.74 13.56 8.36
N ASN A 190 1.66 13.46 7.02
CA ASN A 190 0.40 13.20 6.33
C ASN A 190 0.15 11.70 6.24
N VAL A 191 -1.09 11.29 6.48
CA VAL A 191 -1.49 9.89 6.35
C VAL A 191 -2.69 9.80 5.43
N ASN A 192 -2.53 9.07 4.31
CA ASN A 192 -3.60 8.87 3.33
C ASN A 192 -3.72 7.39 2.97
N CYS A 193 -4.81 7.04 2.31
CA CYS A 193 -5.06 5.70 1.79
C CYS A 193 -5.23 5.77 0.27
N LEU A 194 -4.70 4.78 -0.44
CA LEU A 194 -5.00 4.51 -1.84
C LEU A 194 -5.72 3.17 -1.90
N SER A 195 -6.94 3.15 -2.45
CA SER A 195 -7.79 1.96 -2.54
C SER A 195 -7.94 1.48 -3.99
N PRO A 196 -7.16 0.47 -4.40
CA PRO A 196 -7.25 -0.11 -5.72
C PRO A 196 -8.56 -0.86 -5.95
N GLY A 197 -9.04 -0.85 -7.22
CA GLY A 197 -9.96 -1.86 -7.76
C GLY A 197 -9.26 -3.18 -8.03
N GLY A 198 -9.95 -4.09 -8.70
CA GLY A 198 -9.40 -5.39 -9.09
C GLY A 198 -8.27 -5.26 -10.10
N ILE A 199 -7.12 -5.84 -9.78
CA ILE A 199 -5.89 -5.77 -10.56
C ILE A 199 -5.69 -7.08 -11.30
N TYR A 200 -5.41 -7.02 -12.60
CA TYR A 200 -5.00 -8.18 -13.36
C TYR A 200 -3.57 -8.60 -12.97
N ASN A 201 -3.38 -9.88 -12.70
CA ASN A 201 -2.07 -10.40 -12.32
C ASN A 201 -1.43 -11.16 -13.48
N GLU A 202 -0.49 -10.53 -14.17
CA GLU A 202 0.20 -11.13 -15.32
C GLU A 202 1.03 -12.37 -14.94
N LYS A 203 1.60 -12.41 -13.74
CA LYS A 203 2.41 -13.55 -13.27
C LYS A 203 1.55 -14.75 -12.82
N LYS A 204 0.32 -14.49 -12.36
CA LYS A 204 -0.67 -15.50 -11.93
C LYS A 204 -2.06 -15.06 -12.38
N PRO A 205 -2.38 -15.22 -13.68
CA PRO A 205 -3.63 -14.71 -14.23
C PRO A 205 -4.86 -15.31 -13.55
N GLN A 206 -5.84 -14.47 -13.28
CA GLN A 206 -7.17 -14.91 -12.91
C GLN A 206 -7.83 -15.63 -14.10
N SER A 207 -8.83 -16.48 -13.83
CA SER A 207 -9.53 -17.21 -14.88
C SER A 207 -10.17 -16.26 -15.91
N LYS A 208 -10.19 -16.65 -17.18
CA LYS A 208 -10.80 -15.85 -18.26
C LYS A 208 -12.25 -15.48 -17.95
N SER A 209 -13.01 -16.41 -17.32
CA SER A 209 -14.39 -16.18 -16.90
C SER A 209 -14.48 -15.06 -15.85
N PHE A 210 -13.64 -15.11 -14.82
CA PHE A 210 -13.58 -14.06 -13.80
C PHE A 210 -13.22 -12.69 -14.41
N VAL A 211 -12.17 -12.63 -15.22
CA VAL A 211 -11.73 -11.39 -15.88
C VAL A 211 -12.87 -10.79 -16.72
N LYS A 212 -13.56 -11.62 -17.53
CA LYS A 212 -14.70 -11.17 -18.34
C LYS A 212 -15.83 -10.62 -17.48
N LYS A 213 -16.27 -11.38 -16.47
CA LYS A 213 -17.38 -10.97 -15.60
C LYS A 213 -17.04 -9.71 -14.79
N TYR A 214 -15.82 -9.64 -14.22
CA TYR A 214 -15.35 -8.48 -13.48
C TYR A 214 -15.31 -7.23 -14.37
N SER A 215 -14.71 -7.34 -15.57
CA SER A 215 -14.60 -6.24 -16.54
C SER A 215 -15.95 -5.67 -16.98
N LEU A 216 -16.97 -6.51 -17.10
CA LEU A 216 -18.34 -6.06 -17.42
C LEU A 216 -18.93 -5.17 -16.31
N ARG A 217 -18.52 -5.35 -15.06
CA ARG A 217 -18.96 -4.54 -13.92
C ARG A 217 -18.25 -3.19 -13.84
N VAL A 218 -17.03 -3.11 -14.36
CA VAL A 218 -16.22 -1.88 -14.32
C VAL A 218 -16.64 -0.96 -15.47
N PRO A 219 -16.98 0.32 -15.23
CA PRO A 219 -17.28 1.29 -16.31
C PRO A 219 -16.19 1.35 -17.39
N LYS A 220 -14.90 1.29 -16.98
CA LYS A 220 -13.74 1.24 -17.89
C LYS A 220 -13.58 -0.10 -18.64
N LYS A 221 -14.48 -1.08 -18.44
CA LYS A 221 -14.56 -2.37 -19.15
C LYS A 221 -13.28 -3.21 -19.09
N ARG A 222 -12.45 -3.03 -18.10
CA ARG A 222 -11.23 -3.82 -17.85
C ARG A 222 -10.88 -3.89 -16.38
N MET A 223 -10.08 -4.88 -16.01
CA MET A 223 -9.33 -4.87 -14.75
C MET A 223 -8.20 -3.83 -14.82
N ALA A 224 -7.78 -3.35 -13.68
CA ALA A 224 -6.64 -2.44 -13.61
C ALA A 224 -5.33 -3.16 -13.93
N LYS A 225 -4.37 -2.41 -14.49
CA LYS A 225 -2.95 -2.76 -14.54
C LYS A 225 -2.23 -2.14 -13.33
N ASN A 226 -1.02 -2.59 -13.04
CA ASN A 226 -0.24 -2.05 -11.93
C ASN A 226 0.02 -0.54 -12.07
N GLU A 227 0.26 -0.09 -13.30
CA GLU A 227 0.61 1.28 -13.64
C GLU A 227 -0.57 2.26 -13.49
N ASP A 228 -1.81 1.76 -13.50
CA ASP A 228 -3.01 2.61 -13.28
C ASP A 228 -2.97 3.32 -11.91
N PHE A 229 -2.18 2.83 -10.97
CA PHE A 229 -2.04 3.42 -9.63
C PHE A 229 -0.86 4.38 -9.49
N ASN A 230 0.04 4.44 -10.48
CA ASN A 230 1.28 5.23 -10.40
C ASN A 230 1.02 6.71 -10.14
N THR A 231 0.09 7.32 -10.88
CA THR A 231 -0.23 8.74 -10.68
C THR A 231 -0.82 9.00 -9.29
N GLY A 232 -1.70 8.12 -8.82
CA GLY A 232 -2.32 8.26 -7.50
C GLY A 232 -1.31 8.14 -6.36
N ILE A 233 -0.38 7.17 -6.44
CA ILE A 233 0.66 7.01 -5.41
C ILE A 233 1.64 8.19 -5.43
N LEU A 234 2.04 8.68 -6.59
CA LEU A 234 2.91 9.86 -6.72
C LEU A 234 2.22 11.12 -6.20
N PHE A 235 0.92 11.31 -6.48
CA PHE A 235 0.14 12.42 -5.95
C PHE A 235 0.15 12.42 -4.42
N LEU A 236 -0.18 11.29 -3.78
CA LEU A 236 -0.23 11.17 -2.33
C LEU A 236 1.18 11.27 -1.68
N ALA A 237 2.22 10.90 -2.39
CA ALA A 237 3.62 10.95 -1.94
C ALA A 237 4.29 12.31 -2.16
N SER A 238 3.73 13.16 -3.03
CA SER A 238 4.32 14.45 -3.40
C SER A 238 4.39 15.42 -2.22
N ASP A 239 5.47 16.20 -2.16
CA ASP A 239 5.58 17.35 -1.25
C ASP A 239 4.54 18.44 -1.57
N LYS A 240 3.98 18.46 -2.79
CA LYS A 240 2.97 19.44 -3.20
C LYS A 240 1.54 19.07 -2.79
N SER A 241 1.33 17.85 -2.28
CA SER A 241 0.07 17.42 -1.67
C SER A 241 0.05 17.57 -0.14
N ASP A 242 0.73 18.57 0.41
CA ASP A 242 0.85 18.73 1.87
C ASP A 242 -0.49 19.01 2.57
N TYR A 243 -1.45 19.61 1.87
CA TYR A 243 -2.78 19.86 2.42
C TYR A 243 -3.73 18.66 2.29
N VAL A 244 -3.24 17.54 1.72
CA VAL A 244 -4.01 16.29 1.57
C VAL A 244 -3.61 15.33 2.69
N THR A 245 -4.54 15.10 3.63
CA THR A 245 -4.36 14.12 4.71
C THR A 245 -5.71 13.53 5.12
N GLY A 246 -5.73 12.28 5.60
CA GLY A 246 -6.93 11.57 6.00
C GLY A 246 -7.81 11.08 4.84
N GLN A 247 -7.35 11.18 3.60
CA GLN A 247 -8.13 10.86 2.41
C GLN A 247 -7.99 9.39 2.03
N ASN A 248 -9.07 8.84 1.45
CA ASN A 248 -9.08 7.56 0.76
C ASN A 248 -9.26 7.80 -0.74
N LEU A 249 -8.18 7.69 -1.51
CA LEU A 249 -8.20 7.83 -2.96
C LEU A 249 -8.55 6.48 -3.59
N ILE A 250 -9.77 6.35 -4.09
CA ILE A 250 -10.24 5.15 -4.79
C ILE A 250 -9.84 5.23 -6.26
N ILE A 251 -9.19 4.18 -6.77
CA ILE A 251 -8.83 4.04 -8.19
C ILE A 251 -9.31 2.66 -8.64
N ASP A 252 -10.49 2.59 -9.23
CA ASP A 252 -11.20 1.34 -9.51
C ASP A 252 -11.89 1.30 -10.87
N GLY A 253 -11.61 2.26 -11.73
CA GLY A 253 -12.24 2.37 -13.06
C GLY A 253 -13.72 2.72 -13.01
N GLY A 254 -14.20 3.25 -11.88
CA GLY A 254 -15.58 3.67 -11.65
C GLY A 254 -16.47 2.56 -11.06
N LEU A 255 -15.89 1.41 -10.65
CA LEU A 255 -16.69 0.27 -10.15
C LEU A 255 -17.54 0.62 -8.93
N SER A 256 -17.04 1.47 -8.04
CA SER A 256 -17.74 1.88 -6.80
C SER A 256 -18.60 3.14 -6.96
N ALA A 257 -18.75 3.67 -8.16
CA ALA A 257 -19.51 4.91 -8.40
C ALA A 257 -21.00 4.68 -8.68
N TRP A 258 -21.45 3.42 -8.77
CA TRP A 258 -22.85 3.03 -9.05
C TRP A 258 -23.31 1.83 -8.21
#